data_92de64e846991cc7603ce141443dc8c0
#
_entry.id   92de64e846991cc7603ce141443dc8c0
#
_cell.length_a   1.000
_cell.length_b   1.000
_cell.length_c   1.000
_cell.angle_alpha   90.00
_cell.angle_beta   90.00
_cell.angle_gamma   90.00
#
_symmetry.space_group_name_H-M   'P 1'
#
loop_
_entity.id
_entity.type
_entity.pdbx_description
1 polymer ?
#
loop_
_entity_poly.entity_id
_entity_poly.type
_entity_poly.pdbx_seq_one_letter_code
_entity_poly.pdbx_strand_id
1 'polypeptide(L)'
;MMKKYIITLLFAAAIAGVQPALAQNKPYDFMVDGVKVIVQPSGNDIVSIETIIKGGVANYPADKMGIESLAMTALTECGTTKHDKNSFKDALDKVSASIYGFSSKDYSALSLNCLKGDLDAVWPLYAEALTMPAFDTTEFSRIKNDAITNLRQRESSPDASIDKMANDAAFAGRDYAKLPQGTSATIPKLTAAETKAYYKSLLTKSRIFIVVVADLPQDAIEAKVHSMLIGMKTGTPVELKKSFFRVYNNTFKAEPKDLATNYVEGVTSGPEVDAPDFNAFNVAMRIFAARHFLDVRTNNGLSYAPQAWFSVGATSVAKFSVSTTQPDKYIAVFDKLVDSTKKHGFTASELANMKITYLTGFYYKNETNSAQAASIASNEVLHGDW
;
A
#
# COMPACT_ATOMS: atom_id res chain seq x y z
N MET A 1 12.79 -28.22 63.71
CA MET A 1 13.55 -27.54 62.63
C MET A 1 13.30 -28.07 61.23
N MET A 2 12.52 -29.11 61.01
CA MET A 2 12.29 -29.72 59.66
C MET A 2 11.12 -29.09 58.84
N LYS A 3 10.22 -28.31 59.38
CA LYS A 3 9.09 -27.73 58.65
C LYS A 3 9.41 -26.48 57.84
N LYS A 4 10.54 -25.81 58.07
CA LYS A 4 10.92 -24.57 57.34
C LYS A 4 11.62 -24.82 56.01
N TYR A 5 12.20 -25.96 55.79
CA TYR A 5 12.92 -26.28 54.54
C TYR A 5 12.01 -26.84 53.44
N ILE A 6 10.86 -27.40 53.79
CA ILE A 6 9.90 -27.94 52.81
C ILE A 6 9.16 -26.81 52.04
N ILE A 7 8.90 -25.66 52.66
CA ILE A 7 8.24 -24.53 52.02
C ILE A 7 9.19 -23.81 51.06
N THR A 8 10.48 -23.79 51.32
CA THR A 8 11.49 -23.17 50.45
C THR A 8 11.77 -24.02 49.20
N LEU A 9 11.65 -25.32 49.26
CA LEU A 9 11.79 -26.22 48.10
C LEU A 9 10.57 -26.18 47.15
N LEU A 10 9.37 -25.96 47.70
CA LEU A 10 8.14 -25.81 46.87
C LEU A 10 8.09 -24.46 46.13
N PHE A 11 8.74 -23.41 46.67
CA PHE A 11 8.81 -22.11 45.97
C PHE A 11 9.91 -22.12 44.89
N ALA A 12 10.97 -22.89 45.00
CA ALA A 12 12.00 -23.02 43.99
C ALA A 12 11.55 -23.89 42.79
N ALA A 13 10.62 -24.84 42.99
CA ALA A 13 10.07 -25.65 41.91
C ALA A 13 8.97 -24.90 41.07
N ALA A 14 8.35 -23.86 41.63
CA ALA A 14 7.36 -23.07 40.91
C ALA A 14 7.97 -22.04 39.94
N ILE A 15 9.25 -21.72 40.03
CA ILE A 15 9.96 -20.78 39.15
C ILE A 15 10.54 -21.45 37.91
N ALA A 16 10.68 -22.80 37.91
CA ALA A 16 11.22 -23.55 36.78
C ALA A 16 10.20 -23.81 35.63
N GLY A 17 8.96 -23.34 35.75
CA GLY A 17 7.87 -23.52 34.77
C GLY A 17 7.48 -22.31 33.96
N VAL A 18 8.16 -21.19 34.10
CA VAL A 18 7.98 -20.06 33.18
C VAL A 18 8.80 -20.38 31.92
N GLN A 19 8.18 -21.10 31.00
CA GLN A 19 8.72 -21.15 29.64
C GLN A 19 8.88 -19.70 29.18
N PRO A 20 10.04 -19.31 28.63
CA PRO A 20 10.17 -18.00 28.03
C PRO A 20 9.07 -17.89 26.98
N ALA A 21 8.28 -16.83 27.06
CA ALA A 21 7.35 -16.45 26.01
C ALA A 21 8.09 -16.66 24.69
N LEU A 22 7.49 -17.43 23.78
CA LEU A 22 8.03 -17.81 22.48
C LEU A 22 8.80 -16.63 21.91
N ALA A 23 10.10 -16.77 21.76
CA ALA A 23 10.91 -15.83 21.03
C ALA A 23 10.26 -15.75 19.66
N GLN A 24 9.60 -14.63 19.37
CA GLN A 24 9.04 -14.38 18.06
C GLN A 24 10.18 -14.57 17.08
N ASN A 25 10.13 -15.62 16.26
CA ASN A 25 11.20 -15.88 15.30
C ASN A 25 11.41 -14.62 14.48
N LYS A 26 12.65 -14.13 14.43
CA LYS A 26 12.95 -12.91 13.69
C LYS A 26 12.57 -13.07 12.23
N PRO A 27 12.12 -12.00 11.56
CA PRO A 27 11.94 -12.01 10.13
C PRO A 27 13.25 -12.42 9.42
N TYR A 28 13.13 -13.10 8.29
CA TYR A 28 14.27 -13.55 7.48
C TYR A 28 13.89 -13.58 6.01
N ASP A 29 14.88 -13.65 5.14
CA ASP A 29 14.67 -13.84 3.72
C ASP A 29 15.57 -14.94 3.14
N PHE A 30 15.17 -15.49 2.01
CA PHE A 30 15.92 -16.47 1.22
C PHE A 30 15.52 -16.40 -0.25
N MET A 31 16.26 -17.12 -1.10
CA MET A 31 16.04 -17.15 -2.54
C MET A 31 15.45 -18.48 -2.96
N VAL A 32 14.38 -18.44 -3.79
CA VAL A 32 13.82 -19.61 -4.48
C VAL A 32 13.86 -19.35 -5.98
N ASP A 33 14.60 -20.13 -6.72
CA ASP A 33 14.75 -20.01 -8.18
C ASP A 33 15.07 -18.59 -8.70
N GLY A 34 15.79 -17.80 -7.90
CA GLY A 34 16.15 -16.42 -8.21
C GLY A 34 15.09 -15.38 -7.81
N VAL A 35 14.02 -15.77 -7.09
CA VAL A 35 13.02 -14.89 -6.49
C VAL A 35 13.27 -14.75 -5.00
N LYS A 36 13.34 -13.51 -4.49
CA LYS A 36 13.46 -13.22 -3.04
C LYS A 36 12.15 -13.55 -2.35
N VAL A 37 12.22 -14.29 -1.26
CA VAL A 37 11.10 -14.61 -0.37
C VAL A 37 11.41 -14.04 1.00
N ILE A 38 10.59 -13.12 1.48
CA ILE A 38 10.72 -12.49 2.80
C ILE A 38 9.65 -13.11 3.71
N VAL A 39 10.07 -13.59 4.87
CA VAL A 39 9.18 -14.28 5.81
C VAL A 39 9.17 -13.56 7.15
N GLN A 40 7.99 -13.19 7.59
CA GLN A 40 7.69 -12.76 8.95
C GLN A 40 6.95 -13.90 9.65
N PRO A 41 7.59 -14.65 10.57
CA PRO A 41 6.89 -15.65 11.35
C PRO A 41 5.79 -15.00 12.21
N SER A 42 4.61 -15.61 12.23
CA SER A 42 3.49 -15.18 13.06
C SER A 42 3.13 -16.25 14.09
N GLY A 43 2.46 -15.86 15.17
CA GLY A 43 2.02 -16.78 16.23
C GLY A 43 0.54 -17.16 16.13
N ASN A 44 -0.08 -16.99 14.95
CA ASN A 44 -1.49 -17.30 14.73
C ASN A 44 -1.68 -18.18 13.48
N ASP A 45 -2.89 -18.70 13.30
CA ASP A 45 -3.25 -19.61 12.21
C ASP A 45 -3.61 -18.90 10.88
N ILE A 46 -3.39 -17.59 10.77
CA ILE A 46 -3.64 -16.87 9.54
C ILE A 46 -2.38 -16.91 8.67
N VAL A 47 -2.54 -17.21 7.40
CA VAL A 47 -1.52 -17.12 6.37
C VAL A 47 -1.84 -15.93 5.48
N SER A 48 -0.89 -14.99 5.37
CA SER A 48 -0.95 -13.88 4.42
C SER A 48 0.26 -13.94 3.50
N ILE A 49 0.04 -13.99 2.19
CA ILE A 49 1.09 -14.06 1.18
C ILE A 49 0.82 -12.98 0.13
N GLU A 50 1.87 -12.26 -0.23
CA GLU A 50 1.82 -11.29 -1.31
C GLU A 50 2.93 -11.58 -2.33
N THR A 51 2.57 -11.71 -3.60
CA THR A 51 3.53 -11.67 -4.72
C THR A 51 3.53 -10.26 -5.29
N ILE A 52 4.64 -9.57 -5.11
CA ILE A 52 4.82 -8.18 -5.53
C ILE A 52 5.41 -8.13 -6.94
N ILE A 53 4.86 -7.27 -7.80
CA ILE A 53 5.38 -6.97 -9.13
C ILE A 53 5.88 -5.52 -9.12
N LYS A 54 7.18 -5.32 -9.29
CA LYS A 54 7.84 -4.00 -9.19
C LYS A 54 7.49 -3.09 -10.37
N GLY A 55 7.41 -1.78 -10.10
CA GLY A 55 7.43 -0.71 -11.09
C GLY A 55 6.15 0.14 -11.19
N GLY A 56 4.96 -0.40 -10.93
CA GLY A 56 3.71 0.36 -10.88
C GLY A 56 3.49 1.26 -12.10
N VAL A 57 3.18 2.54 -11.88
CA VAL A 57 2.89 3.50 -12.98
C VAL A 57 4.07 3.74 -13.93
N ALA A 58 5.29 3.37 -13.57
CA ALA A 58 6.45 3.46 -14.47
C ALA A 58 6.43 2.39 -15.57
N ASN A 59 5.64 1.33 -15.44
CA ASN A 59 5.59 0.18 -16.34
C ASN A 59 4.86 0.47 -17.67
N TYR A 60 4.06 1.52 -17.76
CA TYR A 60 3.20 1.79 -18.91
C TYR A 60 3.17 3.28 -19.29
N PRO A 61 2.91 3.62 -20.57
CA PRO A 61 2.75 4.99 -21.01
C PRO A 61 1.41 5.60 -20.56
N ALA A 62 1.28 6.93 -20.66
CA ALA A 62 0.12 7.67 -20.14
C ALA A 62 -1.22 7.29 -20.80
N ASP A 63 -1.21 6.92 -22.09
CA ASP A 63 -2.41 6.48 -22.83
C ASP A 63 -2.89 5.07 -22.42
N LYS A 64 -2.09 4.34 -21.63
CA LYS A 64 -2.39 3.02 -21.06
C LYS A 64 -2.66 3.05 -19.54
N MET A 65 -2.89 4.23 -18.97
CA MET A 65 -3.27 4.31 -17.56
C MET A 65 -4.44 3.38 -17.23
N GLY A 66 -4.29 2.62 -16.14
CA GLY A 66 -5.26 1.61 -15.69
C GLY A 66 -5.05 0.20 -16.22
N ILE A 67 -4.14 -0.02 -17.19
CA ILE A 67 -3.90 -1.36 -17.76
C ILE A 67 -3.42 -2.35 -16.69
N GLU A 68 -2.53 -1.93 -15.79
CA GLU A 68 -2.01 -2.77 -14.71
C GLU A 68 -3.09 -3.06 -13.66
N SER A 69 -3.90 -2.08 -13.31
CA SER A 69 -5.04 -2.26 -12.40
C SER A 69 -6.07 -3.26 -12.96
N LEU A 70 -6.44 -3.13 -14.23
CA LEU A 70 -7.32 -4.11 -14.89
C LEU A 70 -6.65 -5.49 -14.98
N ALA A 71 -5.35 -5.55 -15.27
CA ALA A 71 -4.62 -6.81 -15.29
C ALA A 71 -4.69 -7.53 -13.95
N MET A 72 -4.35 -6.82 -12.86
CA MET A 72 -4.36 -7.40 -11.52
C MET A 72 -5.78 -7.81 -11.08
N THR A 73 -6.80 -7.03 -11.40
CA THR A 73 -8.21 -7.40 -11.12
C THR A 73 -8.61 -8.65 -11.92
N ALA A 74 -8.16 -8.76 -13.17
CA ALA A 74 -8.52 -9.89 -14.04
C ALA A 74 -7.94 -11.24 -13.56
N LEU A 75 -6.84 -11.24 -12.76
CA LEU A 75 -6.23 -12.47 -12.24
C LEU A 75 -7.24 -13.35 -11.46
N THR A 76 -8.20 -12.72 -10.79
CA THR A 76 -9.19 -13.42 -9.96
C THR A 76 -10.62 -13.26 -10.48
N GLU A 77 -10.92 -12.13 -11.12
CA GLU A 77 -12.27 -11.82 -11.59
C GLU A 77 -12.62 -12.40 -12.97
N CYS A 78 -11.60 -12.84 -13.74
CA CYS A 78 -11.80 -13.48 -15.03
C CYS A 78 -11.52 -14.98 -15.01
N GLY A 79 -11.37 -15.58 -13.83
CA GLY A 79 -11.01 -16.99 -13.67
C GLY A 79 -9.60 -17.33 -14.13
N THR A 80 -9.27 -18.61 -14.10
CA THR A 80 -8.00 -19.17 -14.54
C THR A 80 -8.23 -20.09 -15.77
N THR A 81 -7.17 -20.64 -16.34
CA THR A 81 -7.32 -21.61 -17.43
C THR A 81 -7.92 -22.94 -16.98
N LYS A 82 -8.01 -23.20 -15.66
CA LYS A 82 -8.59 -24.44 -15.10
C LYS A 82 -9.92 -24.21 -14.40
N HIS A 83 -10.18 -23.01 -13.91
CA HIS A 83 -11.39 -22.65 -13.19
C HIS A 83 -12.01 -21.42 -13.84
N ASP A 84 -13.28 -21.49 -14.22
CA ASP A 84 -14.04 -20.28 -14.50
C ASP A 84 -14.19 -19.42 -13.24
N LYS A 85 -14.67 -18.19 -13.42
CA LYS A 85 -14.81 -17.24 -12.31
C LYS A 85 -15.61 -17.81 -11.14
N ASN A 86 -16.75 -18.48 -11.43
CA ASN A 86 -17.65 -18.94 -10.36
C ASN A 86 -17.02 -20.09 -9.60
N SER A 87 -16.51 -21.10 -10.30
CA SER A 87 -15.82 -22.24 -9.65
C SER A 87 -14.58 -21.81 -8.88
N PHE A 88 -13.86 -20.78 -9.35
CA PHE A 88 -12.73 -20.19 -8.62
C PHE A 88 -13.19 -19.50 -7.31
N LYS A 89 -14.24 -18.68 -7.37
CA LYS A 89 -14.81 -18.00 -6.19
C LYS A 89 -15.42 -18.98 -5.20
N ASP A 90 -16.23 -19.93 -5.67
CA ASP A 90 -16.84 -20.96 -4.84
C ASP A 90 -15.78 -21.80 -4.09
N ALA A 91 -14.63 -22.07 -4.71
CA ALA A 91 -13.56 -22.80 -4.05
C ALA A 91 -12.91 -21.99 -2.91
N LEU A 92 -12.78 -20.68 -3.07
CA LEU A 92 -12.29 -19.78 -2.02
C LEU A 92 -13.33 -19.61 -0.88
N ASP A 93 -14.60 -19.43 -1.24
CA ASP A 93 -15.68 -19.20 -0.29
C ASP A 93 -15.89 -20.40 0.66
N LYS A 94 -15.70 -21.62 0.16
CA LYS A 94 -15.80 -22.86 0.97
C LYS A 94 -14.88 -22.87 2.18
N VAL A 95 -13.73 -22.19 2.10
CA VAL A 95 -12.71 -22.15 3.16
C VAL A 95 -12.48 -20.71 3.67
N SER A 96 -13.38 -19.79 3.34
CA SER A 96 -13.30 -18.38 3.72
C SER A 96 -11.93 -17.75 3.39
N ALA A 97 -11.30 -18.19 2.30
CA ALA A 97 -10.06 -17.63 1.79
C ALA A 97 -10.31 -16.46 0.84
N SER A 98 -9.34 -15.56 0.72
CA SER A 98 -9.41 -14.49 -0.23
C SER A 98 -8.13 -14.41 -1.08
N ILE A 99 -8.30 -14.24 -2.40
CA ILE A 99 -7.23 -13.92 -3.34
C ILE A 99 -7.69 -12.70 -4.13
N TYR A 100 -6.86 -11.65 -4.14
CA TYR A 100 -7.16 -10.43 -4.90
C TYR A 100 -5.91 -9.75 -5.40
N GLY A 101 -6.00 -9.10 -6.55
CA GLY A 101 -4.95 -8.29 -7.13
C GLY A 101 -5.21 -6.79 -6.95
N PHE A 102 -4.15 -6.02 -6.76
CA PHE A 102 -4.21 -4.55 -6.74
C PHE A 102 -2.99 -3.92 -7.42
N SER A 103 -3.12 -2.65 -7.77
CA SER A 103 -2.05 -1.85 -8.37
C SER A 103 -1.94 -0.51 -7.66
N SER A 104 -0.72 -0.07 -7.38
CA SER A 104 -0.38 1.22 -6.80
C SER A 104 0.53 2.03 -7.72
N LYS A 105 1.05 3.17 -7.26
CA LYS A 105 2.01 3.97 -8.04
C LYS A 105 3.36 3.29 -8.20
N ASP A 106 3.79 2.50 -7.23
CA ASP A 106 5.15 1.97 -7.17
C ASP A 106 5.25 0.47 -7.45
N TYR A 107 4.15 -0.26 -7.24
CA TYR A 107 4.08 -1.71 -7.43
C TYR A 107 2.65 -2.21 -7.56
N SER A 108 2.52 -3.44 -7.99
CA SER A 108 1.27 -4.21 -7.95
C SER A 108 1.48 -5.48 -7.16
N ALA A 109 0.41 -6.06 -6.61
CA ALA A 109 0.50 -7.32 -5.89
C ALA A 109 -0.71 -8.21 -6.12
N LEU A 110 -0.48 -9.52 -6.06
CA LEU A 110 -1.51 -10.53 -5.81
C LEU A 110 -1.38 -10.97 -4.36
N SER A 111 -2.47 -10.81 -3.59
CA SER A 111 -2.53 -11.14 -2.17
C SER A 111 -3.37 -12.39 -1.94
N LEU A 112 -2.95 -13.24 -1.00
CA LEU A 112 -3.66 -14.40 -0.49
C LEU A 112 -3.83 -14.26 1.02
N ASN A 113 -5.04 -14.52 1.53
CA ASN A 113 -5.30 -14.69 2.95
C ASN A 113 -6.16 -15.93 3.17
N CYS A 114 -5.73 -16.82 4.05
CA CYS A 114 -6.46 -18.04 4.43
C CYS A 114 -6.06 -18.53 5.82
N LEU A 115 -6.76 -19.54 6.32
CA LEU A 115 -6.31 -20.31 7.48
C LEU A 115 -5.14 -21.23 7.07
N LYS A 116 -4.20 -21.46 7.99
CA LYS A 116 -3.06 -22.37 7.81
C LYS A 116 -3.51 -23.77 7.38
N GLY A 117 -4.60 -24.30 7.98
CA GLY A 117 -5.15 -25.62 7.66
C GLY A 117 -5.70 -25.73 6.23
N ASP A 118 -6.06 -24.61 5.59
CA ASP A 118 -6.64 -24.59 4.25
C ASP A 118 -5.61 -24.21 3.16
N LEU A 119 -4.37 -23.89 3.55
CA LEU A 119 -3.35 -23.41 2.61
C LEU A 119 -3.08 -24.41 1.47
N ASP A 120 -3.10 -25.72 1.73
CA ASP A 120 -2.83 -26.72 0.68
C ASP A 120 -3.96 -26.79 -0.36
N ALA A 121 -5.18 -26.46 0.02
CA ALA A 121 -6.32 -26.36 -0.90
C ALA A 121 -6.32 -25.01 -1.68
N VAL A 122 -5.88 -23.92 -1.05
CA VAL A 122 -5.92 -22.56 -1.62
C VAL A 122 -4.68 -22.23 -2.46
N TRP A 123 -3.52 -22.80 -2.11
CA TRP A 123 -2.27 -22.53 -2.81
C TRP A 123 -2.32 -22.79 -4.33
N PRO A 124 -2.91 -23.90 -4.82
CA PRO A 124 -3.07 -24.12 -6.26
C PRO A 124 -3.87 -23.01 -6.94
N LEU A 125 -4.94 -22.51 -6.31
CA LEU A 125 -5.76 -21.41 -6.84
C LEU A 125 -4.95 -20.12 -6.94
N TYR A 126 -4.13 -19.83 -5.92
CA TYR A 126 -3.23 -18.67 -5.93
C TYR A 126 -2.18 -18.76 -7.04
N ALA A 127 -1.52 -19.91 -7.17
CA ALA A 127 -0.53 -20.15 -8.21
C ALA A 127 -1.15 -20.05 -9.61
N GLU A 128 -2.37 -20.58 -9.81
CA GLU A 128 -3.11 -20.47 -11.06
C GLU A 128 -3.52 -19.04 -11.39
N ALA A 129 -4.03 -18.29 -10.43
CA ALA A 129 -4.37 -16.88 -10.62
C ALA A 129 -3.15 -16.07 -11.06
N LEU A 130 -1.98 -16.32 -10.47
CA LEU A 130 -0.74 -15.65 -10.83
C LEU A 130 -0.22 -16.09 -12.21
N THR A 131 -0.15 -17.39 -12.48
CA THR A 131 0.62 -17.93 -13.62
C THR A 131 -0.24 -18.29 -14.84
N MET A 132 -1.53 -18.55 -14.64
CA MET A 132 -2.45 -19.05 -15.68
C MET A 132 -3.79 -18.32 -15.71
N PRO A 133 -3.86 -16.97 -15.59
CA PRO A 133 -5.13 -16.25 -15.65
C PRO A 133 -5.76 -16.38 -17.05
N ALA A 134 -7.08 -16.59 -17.09
CA ALA A 134 -7.81 -16.78 -18.34
C ALA A 134 -7.95 -15.50 -19.15
N PHE A 135 -8.24 -14.38 -18.49
CA PHE A 135 -8.66 -13.13 -19.13
C PHE A 135 -9.92 -13.33 -19.99
N ASP A 136 -10.89 -14.07 -19.47
CA ASP A 136 -12.17 -14.28 -20.18
C ASP A 136 -12.75 -12.94 -20.65
N THR A 137 -13.16 -12.89 -21.91
CA THR A 137 -13.56 -11.62 -22.55
C THR A 137 -14.87 -11.06 -22.02
N THR A 138 -15.79 -11.91 -21.57
CA THR A 138 -17.07 -11.52 -20.99
C THR A 138 -16.84 -10.91 -19.61
N GLU A 139 -16.09 -11.62 -18.75
CA GLU A 139 -15.75 -11.13 -17.42
C GLU A 139 -14.83 -9.91 -17.48
N PHE A 140 -13.90 -9.87 -18.44
CA PHE A 140 -13.07 -8.67 -18.65
C PHE A 140 -13.91 -7.46 -19.04
N SER A 141 -14.94 -7.64 -19.86
CA SER A 141 -15.87 -6.56 -20.22
C SER A 141 -16.66 -6.08 -19.00
N ARG A 142 -17.05 -7.00 -18.10
CA ARG A 142 -17.73 -6.68 -16.85
C ARG A 142 -16.82 -5.84 -15.94
N ILE A 143 -15.61 -6.32 -15.61
CA ILE A 143 -14.68 -5.56 -14.73
C ILE A 143 -14.29 -4.22 -15.32
N LYS A 144 -14.17 -4.11 -16.64
CA LYS A 144 -13.94 -2.84 -17.32
C LYS A 144 -15.10 -1.87 -17.14
N ASN A 145 -16.34 -2.33 -17.27
CA ASN A 145 -17.54 -1.50 -17.05
C ASN A 145 -17.66 -1.07 -15.59
N ASP A 146 -17.37 -1.96 -14.65
CA ASP A 146 -17.31 -1.66 -13.22
C ASP A 146 -16.26 -0.56 -12.94
N ALA A 147 -15.07 -0.69 -13.52
CA ALA A 147 -14.01 0.32 -13.42
C ALA A 147 -14.44 1.68 -13.98
N ILE A 148 -15.11 1.71 -15.15
CA ILE A 148 -15.64 2.95 -15.75
C ILE A 148 -16.69 3.59 -14.83
N THR A 149 -17.57 2.80 -14.24
CA THR A 149 -18.61 3.29 -13.33
C THR A 149 -17.99 3.91 -12.07
N ASN A 150 -17.03 3.20 -11.47
CA ASN A 150 -16.28 3.67 -10.29
C ASN A 150 -15.49 4.96 -10.60
N LEU A 151 -14.88 5.05 -11.78
CA LEU A 151 -14.16 6.25 -12.22
C LEU A 151 -15.09 7.44 -12.39
N ARG A 152 -16.26 7.26 -13.01
CA ARG A 152 -17.26 8.34 -13.16
C ARG A 152 -17.74 8.85 -11.81
N GLN A 153 -18.02 7.94 -10.87
CA GLN A 153 -18.41 8.31 -9.51
C GLN A 153 -17.28 9.08 -8.81
N ARG A 154 -16.03 8.64 -8.95
CA ARG A 154 -14.88 9.34 -8.39
C ARG A 154 -14.66 10.71 -9.03
N GLU A 155 -14.73 10.81 -10.35
CA GLU A 155 -14.57 12.06 -11.10
C GLU A 155 -15.67 13.08 -10.78
N SER A 156 -16.85 12.64 -10.32
CA SER A 156 -17.93 13.54 -9.84
C SER A 156 -17.67 14.05 -8.42
N SER A 157 -16.76 13.46 -7.66
CA SER A 157 -16.40 13.91 -6.32
C SER A 157 -15.54 15.18 -6.38
N PRO A 158 -15.90 16.26 -5.67
CA PRO A 158 -15.08 17.46 -5.62
C PRO A 158 -13.68 17.22 -5.04
N ASP A 159 -13.55 16.36 -4.00
CA ASP A 159 -12.27 16.01 -3.39
C ASP A 159 -11.35 15.28 -4.40
N ALA A 160 -11.89 14.32 -5.15
CA ALA A 160 -11.09 13.61 -6.16
C ALA A 160 -10.74 14.51 -7.35
N SER A 161 -11.59 15.48 -7.67
CA SER A 161 -11.33 16.48 -8.73
C SER A 161 -10.19 17.41 -8.35
N ILE A 162 -10.16 17.92 -7.12
CA ILE A 162 -9.06 18.78 -6.66
C ILE A 162 -7.75 18.00 -6.51
N ASP A 163 -7.77 16.76 -5.95
CA ASP A 163 -6.60 15.89 -5.88
C ASP A 163 -6.01 15.61 -7.28
N LYS A 164 -6.86 15.33 -8.26
CA LYS A 164 -6.42 15.15 -9.65
C LYS A 164 -5.78 16.41 -10.20
N MET A 165 -6.39 17.58 -10.02
CA MET A 165 -5.86 18.85 -10.50
C MET A 165 -4.50 19.18 -9.86
N ALA A 166 -4.37 18.96 -8.55
CA ALA A 166 -3.14 19.14 -7.81
C ALA A 166 -2.05 18.15 -8.26
N ASN A 167 -2.41 16.86 -8.46
CA ASN A 167 -1.51 15.83 -8.96
C ASN A 167 -1.02 16.14 -10.38
N ASP A 168 -1.92 16.54 -11.29
CA ASP A 168 -1.57 16.89 -12.67
C ASP A 168 -0.65 18.11 -12.71
N ALA A 169 -0.89 19.11 -11.86
CA ALA A 169 -0.03 20.29 -11.76
C ALA A 169 1.36 19.98 -11.18
N ALA A 170 1.41 19.17 -10.11
CA ALA A 170 2.64 18.84 -9.43
C ALA A 170 3.54 17.90 -10.26
N PHE A 171 2.95 16.90 -10.90
CA PHE A 171 3.70 15.83 -11.56
C PHE A 171 3.66 15.90 -13.09
N ALA A 172 3.34 17.05 -13.69
CA ALA A 172 3.31 17.21 -15.14
C ALA A 172 4.56 16.65 -15.82
N GLY A 173 4.37 15.75 -16.80
CA GLY A 173 5.45 15.09 -17.53
C GLY A 173 6.22 14.00 -16.78
N ARG A 174 5.79 13.62 -15.59
CA ARG A 174 6.39 12.56 -14.76
C ARG A 174 5.49 11.33 -14.69
N ASP A 175 6.08 10.16 -14.41
CA ASP A 175 5.31 8.92 -14.22
C ASP A 175 4.28 9.06 -13.09
N TYR A 176 4.57 9.81 -12.06
CA TYR A 176 3.69 10.04 -10.91
C TYR A 176 2.42 10.86 -11.22
N ALA A 177 2.33 11.52 -12.39
CA ALA A 177 1.09 12.10 -12.89
C ALA A 177 0.06 11.01 -13.27
N LYS A 178 0.54 9.81 -13.63
CA LYS A 178 -0.33 8.70 -14.03
C LYS A 178 -1.13 8.16 -12.83
N LEU A 179 -2.37 7.81 -13.09
CA LEU A 179 -3.29 7.23 -12.11
C LEU A 179 -3.32 5.70 -12.29
N PRO A 180 -2.99 4.91 -11.25
CA PRO A 180 -2.99 3.44 -11.34
C PRO A 180 -4.33 2.87 -11.82
N GLN A 181 -5.44 3.42 -11.33
CA GLN A 181 -6.81 3.02 -11.72
C GLN A 181 -7.23 3.48 -13.12
N GLY A 182 -6.41 4.29 -13.81
CA GLY A 182 -6.75 4.85 -15.11
C GLY A 182 -7.68 6.05 -15.04
N THR A 183 -8.26 6.39 -16.16
CA THR A 183 -9.22 7.51 -16.34
C THR A 183 -10.39 7.05 -17.19
N SER A 184 -11.50 7.83 -17.18
CA SER A 184 -12.64 7.66 -18.09
C SER A 184 -12.26 7.74 -19.58
N ALA A 185 -11.10 8.32 -19.91
CA ALA A 185 -10.57 8.40 -21.26
C ALA A 185 -9.69 7.20 -21.66
N THR A 186 -9.00 6.55 -20.70
CA THR A 186 -8.04 5.45 -21.00
C THR A 186 -8.67 4.07 -20.89
N ILE A 187 -9.43 3.79 -19.81
CA ILE A 187 -10.01 2.48 -19.54
C ILE A 187 -10.88 1.94 -20.69
N PRO A 188 -11.76 2.73 -21.33
CA PRO A 188 -12.60 2.23 -22.44
C PRO A 188 -11.80 1.68 -23.62
N LYS A 189 -10.58 2.17 -23.83
CA LYS A 189 -9.71 1.78 -24.97
C LYS A 189 -8.95 0.47 -24.74
N LEU A 190 -8.87 0.00 -23.48
CA LEU A 190 -8.13 -1.20 -23.15
C LEU A 190 -8.93 -2.46 -23.51
N THR A 191 -8.24 -3.47 -24.04
CA THR A 191 -8.83 -4.76 -24.44
C THR A 191 -8.28 -5.89 -23.57
N ALA A 192 -9.04 -7.00 -23.47
CA ALA A 192 -8.59 -8.21 -22.75
C ALA A 192 -7.28 -8.76 -23.31
N ALA A 193 -7.15 -8.81 -24.64
CA ALA A 193 -5.96 -9.34 -25.31
C ALA A 193 -4.72 -8.49 -25.01
N GLU A 194 -4.84 -7.16 -25.09
CA GLU A 194 -3.77 -6.22 -24.77
C GLU A 194 -3.37 -6.29 -23.30
N THR A 195 -4.36 -6.31 -22.39
CA THR A 195 -4.12 -6.39 -20.95
C THR A 195 -3.45 -7.71 -20.56
N LYS A 196 -3.87 -8.83 -21.18
CA LYS A 196 -3.21 -10.14 -21.02
C LYS A 196 -1.77 -10.14 -21.52
N ALA A 197 -1.51 -9.54 -22.68
CA ALA A 197 -0.15 -9.43 -23.23
C ALA A 197 0.73 -8.56 -22.33
N TYR A 198 0.20 -7.45 -21.84
CA TYR A 198 0.87 -6.58 -20.88
C TYR A 198 1.24 -7.35 -19.59
N TYR A 199 0.28 -8.04 -18.96
CA TYR A 199 0.52 -8.84 -17.76
C TYR A 199 1.61 -9.89 -17.97
N LYS A 200 1.56 -10.63 -19.08
CA LYS A 200 2.58 -11.63 -19.44
C LYS A 200 3.99 -11.01 -19.58
N SER A 201 4.09 -9.74 -19.97
CA SER A 201 5.38 -9.06 -20.07
C SER A 201 5.93 -8.62 -18.71
N LEU A 202 5.04 -8.43 -17.73
CA LEU A 202 5.42 -8.07 -16.36
C LEU A 202 5.86 -9.27 -15.53
N LEU A 203 5.18 -10.41 -15.68
CA LEU A 203 5.38 -11.57 -14.80
C LEU A 203 6.68 -12.30 -15.18
N THR A 204 7.77 -11.91 -14.50
CA THR A 204 9.09 -12.52 -14.63
C THR A 204 9.76 -12.62 -13.25
N LYS A 205 10.62 -13.64 -13.05
CA LYS A 205 11.29 -13.89 -11.77
C LYS A 205 12.09 -12.69 -11.25
N SER A 206 12.76 -11.96 -12.14
CA SER A 206 13.58 -10.79 -11.77
C SER A 206 12.76 -9.54 -11.38
N ARG A 207 11.46 -9.53 -11.69
CA ARG A 207 10.57 -8.40 -11.41
C ARG A 207 9.75 -8.60 -10.13
N ILE A 208 9.68 -9.83 -9.63
CA ILE A 208 8.84 -10.16 -8.47
C ILE A 208 9.69 -10.45 -7.23
N PHE A 209 9.05 -10.31 -6.08
CA PHE A 209 9.44 -10.92 -4.82
C PHE A 209 8.18 -11.32 -4.06
N ILE A 210 8.33 -12.17 -3.03
CA ILE A 210 7.21 -12.72 -2.29
C ILE A 210 7.38 -12.38 -0.82
N VAL A 211 6.30 -11.92 -0.17
CA VAL A 211 6.23 -11.73 1.27
C VAL A 211 5.29 -12.76 1.85
N VAL A 212 5.71 -13.43 2.92
CA VAL A 212 4.93 -14.42 3.66
C VAL A 212 4.88 -14.03 5.13
N VAL A 213 3.68 -13.85 5.66
CA VAL A 213 3.45 -13.66 7.11
C VAL A 213 2.61 -14.82 7.59
N ALA A 214 3.25 -15.79 8.24
CA ALA A 214 2.60 -17.04 8.64
C ALA A 214 3.44 -17.83 9.67
N ASP A 215 2.81 -18.78 10.34
CA ASP A 215 3.45 -19.84 11.11
C ASP A 215 3.68 -21.07 10.20
N LEU A 216 4.68 -20.99 9.32
CA LEU A 216 5.02 -22.05 8.37
C LEU A 216 6.51 -22.34 8.40
N PRO A 217 6.94 -23.61 8.28
CA PRO A 217 8.36 -23.95 8.14
C PRO A 217 8.88 -23.51 6.77
N GLN A 218 10.18 -23.14 6.73
CA GLN A 218 10.80 -22.61 5.52
C GLN A 218 10.74 -23.56 4.33
N ASP A 219 10.96 -24.85 4.54
CA ASP A 219 10.92 -25.88 3.50
C ASP A 219 9.54 -26.02 2.85
N ALA A 220 8.47 -25.86 3.63
CA ALA A 220 7.09 -25.85 3.09
C ALA A 220 6.84 -24.61 2.21
N ILE A 221 7.34 -23.44 2.62
CA ILE A 221 7.25 -22.21 1.82
C ILE A 221 8.07 -22.38 0.54
N GLU A 222 9.30 -22.85 0.65
CA GLU A 222 10.22 -23.08 -0.47
C GLU A 222 9.61 -24.01 -1.52
N ALA A 223 9.07 -25.17 -1.10
CA ALA A 223 8.44 -26.14 -1.99
C ALA A 223 7.24 -25.56 -2.75
N LYS A 224 6.38 -24.77 -2.06
CA LYS A 224 5.22 -24.12 -2.67
C LYS A 224 5.65 -23.05 -3.67
N VAL A 225 6.58 -22.18 -3.30
CA VAL A 225 7.09 -21.12 -4.18
C VAL A 225 7.81 -21.73 -5.38
N HIS A 226 8.67 -22.72 -5.18
CA HIS A 226 9.35 -23.43 -6.27
C HIS A 226 8.34 -23.97 -7.29
N SER A 227 7.30 -24.68 -6.82
CA SER A 227 6.27 -25.24 -7.70
C SER A 227 5.54 -24.18 -8.55
N MET A 228 5.29 -22.99 -7.97
CA MET A 228 4.64 -21.86 -8.65
C MET A 228 5.56 -21.21 -9.68
N LEU A 229 6.87 -21.21 -9.47
CA LEU A 229 7.85 -20.57 -10.35
C LEU A 229 8.29 -21.43 -11.52
N ILE A 230 7.86 -22.71 -11.60
CA ILE A 230 8.18 -23.61 -12.72
C ILE A 230 7.68 -23.01 -14.03
N GLY A 231 8.57 -22.88 -15.00
CA GLY A 231 8.24 -22.34 -16.33
C GLY A 231 8.17 -20.80 -16.39
N MET A 232 8.29 -20.09 -15.26
CA MET A 232 8.36 -18.62 -15.26
C MET A 232 9.71 -18.15 -15.80
N LYS A 233 9.67 -17.20 -16.75
CA LYS A 233 10.89 -16.60 -17.34
C LYS A 233 11.67 -15.79 -16.32
N THR A 234 12.99 -15.77 -16.45
CA THR A 234 13.85 -14.94 -15.59
C THR A 234 13.59 -13.45 -15.78
N GLY A 235 13.53 -12.97 -17.03
CA GLY A 235 13.31 -11.57 -17.36
C GLY A 235 14.52 -10.68 -17.08
N THR A 236 14.29 -9.36 -17.19
CA THR A 236 15.30 -8.33 -16.89
C THR A 236 14.96 -7.71 -15.52
N PRO A 237 15.93 -7.52 -14.63
CA PRO A 237 15.71 -6.81 -13.36
C PRO A 237 15.15 -5.41 -13.58
N VAL A 238 14.24 -5.03 -12.71
CA VAL A 238 13.66 -3.68 -12.69
C VAL A 238 13.87 -3.07 -11.32
N GLU A 239 14.51 -1.91 -11.32
CA GLU A 239 14.67 -1.09 -10.12
C GLU A 239 13.59 0.00 -10.10
N LEU A 240 13.12 0.32 -8.90
CA LEU A 240 12.21 1.43 -8.70
C LEU A 240 12.91 2.75 -9.03
N LYS A 241 12.37 3.50 -9.98
CA LYS A 241 12.87 4.82 -10.33
C LYS A 241 12.44 5.83 -9.27
N LYS A 242 13.24 6.01 -8.24
CA LYS A 242 13.05 7.09 -7.28
C LYS A 242 13.28 8.43 -7.98
N SER A 243 12.40 9.40 -7.77
CA SER A 243 12.54 10.72 -8.36
C SER A 243 12.23 11.80 -7.33
N PHE A 244 13.20 12.71 -7.14
CA PHE A 244 13.01 13.84 -6.28
C PHE A 244 12.02 14.84 -6.89
N PHE A 245 11.02 15.22 -6.11
CA PHE A 245 10.10 16.30 -6.46
C PHE A 245 10.48 17.57 -5.71
N ARG A 246 10.85 18.60 -6.47
CA ARG A 246 11.17 19.91 -5.91
C ARG A 246 10.27 20.98 -6.52
N VAL A 247 9.65 21.74 -5.64
CA VAL A 247 8.92 22.97 -6.03
C VAL A 247 9.94 24.10 -6.11
N TYR A 248 10.13 24.66 -7.31
CA TYR A 248 11.01 25.81 -7.53
C TYR A 248 10.24 27.13 -7.56
N ASN A 249 9.00 27.09 -8.05
CA ASN A 249 8.12 28.25 -8.16
C ASN A 249 6.73 27.89 -7.69
N ASN A 250 6.07 28.81 -7.01
CA ASN A 250 4.67 28.64 -6.66
C ASN A 250 3.81 28.67 -7.93
N THR A 251 2.96 27.68 -8.07
CA THR A 251 2.00 27.58 -9.17
C THR A 251 0.59 27.54 -8.57
N PHE A 252 -0.28 28.38 -9.07
CA PHE A 252 -1.68 28.40 -8.70
C PHE A 252 -2.53 28.03 -9.91
N LYS A 253 -3.50 27.12 -9.71
CA LYS A 253 -4.52 26.77 -10.69
C LYS A 253 -5.88 26.82 -10.02
N ALA A 254 -6.87 27.34 -10.71
CA ALA A 254 -8.25 27.37 -10.27
C ALA A 254 -9.17 26.93 -11.39
N GLU A 255 -10.21 26.18 -11.05
CA GLU A 255 -11.29 25.78 -11.95
C GLU A 255 -12.62 26.13 -11.28
N PRO A 256 -13.37 27.10 -11.81
CA PRO A 256 -14.69 27.44 -11.28
C PRO A 256 -15.65 26.27 -11.42
N LYS A 257 -16.34 25.93 -10.33
CA LYS A 257 -17.41 24.93 -10.30
C LYS A 257 -18.57 25.45 -9.47
N ASP A 258 -19.78 25.10 -9.85
CA ASP A 258 -21.00 25.44 -9.07
C ASP A 258 -21.13 24.45 -7.89
N LEU A 259 -20.44 24.78 -6.79
CA LEU A 259 -20.39 23.99 -5.58
C LEU A 259 -20.70 24.88 -4.35
N ALA A 260 -21.30 24.31 -3.32
CA ALA A 260 -21.61 25.01 -2.07
C ALA A 260 -20.36 25.47 -1.29
N THR A 261 -19.20 24.91 -1.57
CA THR A 261 -17.93 25.20 -0.90
C THR A 261 -16.76 25.13 -1.88
N ASN A 262 -15.66 25.81 -1.56
CA ASN A 262 -14.43 25.74 -2.33
C ASN A 262 -13.55 24.60 -1.80
N TYR A 263 -12.86 23.92 -2.71
CA TYR A 263 -11.88 22.88 -2.39
C TYR A 263 -10.49 23.40 -2.73
N VAL A 264 -9.58 23.30 -1.79
CA VAL A 264 -8.19 23.76 -1.94
C VAL A 264 -7.27 22.61 -1.61
N GLU A 265 -6.33 22.31 -2.49
CA GLU A 265 -5.26 21.35 -2.25
C GLU A 265 -3.92 21.96 -2.63
N GLY A 266 -2.92 21.78 -1.75
CA GLY A 266 -1.54 22.17 -2.00
C GLY A 266 -0.62 20.96 -1.97
N VAL A 267 0.40 21.01 -2.85
CA VAL A 267 1.46 20.00 -2.93
C VAL A 267 2.81 20.70 -2.84
N THR A 268 3.67 20.21 -1.96
CA THR A 268 5.04 20.73 -1.83
C THR A 268 6.06 19.60 -1.72
N SER A 269 7.35 19.95 -1.87
CA SER A 269 8.45 19.00 -1.77
C SER A 269 8.47 18.31 -0.41
N GLY A 270 8.81 17.03 -0.41
CA GLY A 270 9.21 16.26 0.77
C GLY A 270 10.58 15.63 0.55
N PRO A 271 11.23 15.12 1.59
CA PRO A 271 12.48 14.38 1.45
C PRO A 271 12.27 13.08 0.67
N GLU A 272 13.30 12.61 -0.02
CA GLU A 272 13.33 11.27 -0.60
C GLU A 272 13.30 10.19 0.49
N VAL A 273 12.82 9.00 0.13
CA VAL A 273 12.66 7.89 1.11
C VAL A 273 13.98 7.48 1.80
N ASP A 274 15.13 7.68 1.13
CA ASP A 274 16.45 7.34 1.68
C ASP A 274 17.18 8.57 2.28
N ALA A 275 16.51 9.74 2.33
CA ALA A 275 17.11 10.93 2.90
C ALA A 275 17.27 10.83 4.43
N PRO A 276 18.37 11.33 5.00
CA PRO A 276 18.62 11.25 6.45
C PRO A 276 17.53 11.89 7.31
N ASP A 277 16.83 12.89 6.78
CA ASP A 277 15.76 13.63 7.44
C ASP A 277 14.35 13.08 7.16
N PHE A 278 14.22 12.00 6.37
CA PHE A 278 12.93 11.42 5.99
C PHE A 278 12.04 11.11 7.19
N ASN A 279 12.55 10.37 8.17
CA ASN A 279 11.78 10.00 9.37
C ASN A 279 11.44 11.22 10.23
N ALA A 280 12.37 12.17 10.37
CA ALA A 280 12.14 13.41 11.09
C ALA A 280 11.04 14.24 10.40
N PHE A 281 11.06 14.33 9.08
CA PHE A 281 10.05 15.03 8.30
C PHE A 281 8.67 14.36 8.41
N ASN A 282 8.60 13.02 8.38
CA ASN A 282 7.35 12.29 8.57
C ASN A 282 6.70 12.61 9.93
N VAL A 283 7.50 12.61 11.00
CA VAL A 283 7.00 13.00 12.35
C VAL A 283 6.60 14.48 12.37
N ALA A 284 7.41 15.37 11.78
CA ALA A 284 7.13 16.80 11.69
C ALA A 284 5.80 17.08 10.97
N MET A 285 5.54 16.40 9.85
CA MET A 285 4.28 16.55 9.11
C MET A 285 3.05 16.08 9.91
N ARG A 286 3.19 15.08 10.76
CA ARG A 286 2.09 14.64 11.64
C ARG A 286 1.79 15.68 12.73
N ILE A 287 2.82 16.30 13.31
CA ILE A 287 2.63 17.40 14.29
C ILE A 287 2.01 18.61 13.56
N PHE A 288 2.51 18.94 12.37
CA PHE A 288 1.94 20.02 11.56
C PHE A 288 0.46 19.74 11.21
N ALA A 289 0.10 18.51 10.86
CA ALA A 289 -1.28 18.12 10.59
C ALA A 289 -2.20 18.34 11.81
N ALA A 290 -1.72 18.04 13.02
CA ALA A 290 -2.47 18.29 14.25
C ALA A 290 -2.67 19.80 14.49
N ARG A 291 -1.64 20.63 14.27
CA ARG A 291 -1.74 22.10 14.35
C ARG A 291 -2.69 22.65 13.28
N HIS A 292 -2.58 22.16 12.05
CA HIS A 292 -3.44 22.56 10.94
C HIS A 292 -4.91 22.26 11.25
N PHE A 293 -5.19 21.06 11.76
CA PHE A 293 -6.53 20.70 12.19
C PHE A 293 -7.06 21.62 13.29
N LEU A 294 -6.25 21.89 14.33
CA LEU A 294 -6.63 22.74 15.44
C LEU A 294 -6.90 24.17 14.98
N ASP A 295 -6.00 24.77 14.20
CA ASP A 295 -6.13 26.15 13.74
C ASP A 295 -7.28 26.33 12.75
N VAL A 296 -7.42 25.43 11.76
CA VAL A 296 -8.43 25.58 10.72
C VAL A 296 -9.82 25.25 11.23
N ARG A 297 -9.95 24.12 11.96
CA ARG A 297 -11.28 23.66 12.43
C ARG A 297 -11.67 24.30 13.75
N THR A 298 -10.83 24.19 14.78
CA THR A 298 -11.24 24.53 16.13
C THR A 298 -11.14 26.02 16.41
N ASN A 299 -10.02 26.65 16.04
CA ASN A 299 -9.77 28.06 16.37
C ASN A 299 -10.48 29.02 15.40
N ASN A 300 -10.64 28.65 14.14
CA ASN A 300 -11.18 29.54 13.12
C ASN A 300 -12.49 29.08 12.47
N GLY A 301 -12.94 27.84 12.69
CA GLY A 301 -14.21 27.32 12.15
C GLY A 301 -14.29 27.31 10.60
N LEU A 302 -13.15 27.17 9.92
CA LEU A 302 -13.06 27.33 8.47
C LEU A 302 -13.40 26.07 7.69
N SER A 303 -13.21 24.88 8.30
CA SER A 303 -13.48 23.59 7.68
C SER A 303 -13.79 22.54 8.74
N TYR A 304 -14.61 21.58 8.40
CA TYR A 304 -14.88 20.42 9.25
C TYR A 304 -13.73 19.38 9.22
N ALA A 305 -13.11 19.17 8.06
CA ALA A 305 -12.13 18.13 7.84
C ALA A 305 -10.86 18.62 7.11
N PRO A 306 -10.12 19.59 7.67
CA PRO A 306 -8.84 20.00 7.09
C PRO A 306 -7.84 18.87 7.25
N GLN A 307 -7.02 18.61 6.22
CA GLN A 307 -6.02 17.55 6.21
C GLN A 307 -4.64 18.10 5.85
N ALA A 308 -3.61 17.52 6.42
CA ALA A 308 -2.23 17.65 5.97
C ALA A 308 -1.52 16.32 6.19
N TRP A 309 -0.73 15.88 5.19
CA TRP A 309 -0.06 14.58 5.26
C TRP A 309 1.22 14.53 4.44
N PHE A 310 2.06 13.57 4.74
CA PHE A 310 3.22 13.21 3.93
C PHE A 310 2.87 11.97 3.10
N SER A 311 2.83 12.14 1.78
CA SER A 311 2.60 11.05 0.82
C SER A 311 3.95 10.44 0.48
N VAL A 312 4.18 9.23 0.98
CA VAL A 312 5.42 8.47 0.78
C VAL A 312 5.31 7.58 -0.45
N GLY A 313 6.36 7.53 -1.25
CA GLY A 313 6.47 6.70 -2.45
C GLY A 313 7.82 6.94 -3.13
N ALA A 314 8.02 6.35 -4.32
CA ALA A 314 9.22 6.63 -5.13
C ALA A 314 9.38 8.13 -5.45
N THR A 315 8.30 8.90 -5.36
CA THR A 315 8.30 10.36 -5.32
C THR A 315 7.47 10.80 -4.12
N SER A 316 8.14 11.27 -3.08
CA SER A 316 7.49 11.70 -1.84
C SER A 316 7.15 13.20 -1.86
N VAL A 317 5.95 13.56 -1.37
CA VAL A 317 5.47 14.95 -1.31
C VAL A 317 4.68 15.21 -0.04
N ALA A 318 4.73 16.44 0.46
CA ALA A 318 3.80 16.89 1.48
C ALA A 318 2.57 17.51 0.83
N LYS A 319 1.40 17.20 1.37
CA LYS A 319 0.10 17.67 0.88
C LYS A 319 -0.72 18.26 2.01
N PHE A 320 -1.60 19.19 1.66
CA PHE A 320 -2.66 19.66 2.53
C PHE A 320 -3.94 19.87 1.71
N SER A 321 -5.09 19.66 2.31
CA SER A 321 -6.38 19.89 1.67
C SER A 321 -7.42 20.43 2.64
N VAL A 322 -8.38 21.19 2.10
CA VAL A 322 -9.49 21.76 2.85
C VAL A 322 -10.70 21.99 1.94
N SER A 323 -11.89 21.81 2.50
CA SER A 323 -13.11 22.35 1.93
C SER A 323 -13.60 23.52 2.79
N THR A 324 -13.82 24.70 2.20
CA THR A 324 -14.17 25.92 2.95
C THR A 324 -15.00 26.90 2.10
N THR A 325 -15.88 27.66 2.75
CA THR A 325 -16.58 28.79 2.12
C THR A 325 -15.77 30.08 2.12
N GLN A 326 -14.61 30.10 2.83
CA GLN A 326 -13.76 31.27 3.04
C GLN A 326 -12.30 30.98 2.63
N PRO A 327 -12.01 30.73 1.33
CA PRO A 327 -10.68 30.28 0.89
C PRO A 327 -9.57 31.30 1.20
N ASP A 328 -9.80 32.59 1.04
CA ASP A 328 -8.79 33.62 1.32
C ASP A 328 -8.41 33.68 2.80
N LYS A 329 -9.43 33.56 3.68
CA LYS A 329 -9.17 33.48 5.12
C LYS A 329 -8.42 32.21 5.49
N TYR A 330 -8.73 31.09 4.86
CA TYR A 330 -8.00 29.83 5.04
C TYR A 330 -6.53 30.00 4.67
N ILE A 331 -6.23 30.56 3.50
CA ILE A 331 -4.83 30.78 3.08
C ILE A 331 -4.10 31.68 4.08
N ALA A 332 -4.71 32.77 4.55
CA ALA A 332 -4.09 33.63 5.56
C ALA A 332 -3.81 32.92 6.89
N VAL A 333 -4.68 32.01 7.34
CA VAL A 333 -4.47 31.18 8.53
C VAL A 333 -3.37 30.17 8.29
N PHE A 334 -3.36 29.50 7.13
CA PHE A 334 -2.35 28.54 6.73
C PHE A 334 -0.95 29.15 6.66
N ASP A 335 -0.81 30.32 6.02
CA ASP A 335 0.46 31.03 5.91
C ASP A 335 1.02 31.40 7.28
N LYS A 336 0.17 31.92 8.20
CA LYS A 336 0.57 32.18 9.59
C LYS A 336 1.04 30.92 10.31
N LEU A 337 0.36 29.81 10.12
CA LEU A 337 0.75 28.52 10.70
C LEU A 337 2.12 28.06 10.18
N VAL A 338 2.34 28.15 8.87
CA VAL A 338 3.62 27.82 8.22
C VAL A 338 4.74 28.72 8.75
N ASP A 339 4.53 30.03 8.79
CA ASP A 339 5.52 31.01 9.25
C ASP A 339 5.84 30.83 10.75
N SER A 340 4.81 30.59 11.57
CA SER A 340 4.99 30.29 12.99
C SER A 340 5.78 29.00 13.19
N THR A 341 5.49 27.97 12.40
CA THR A 341 6.21 26.70 12.45
C THR A 341 7.66 26.83 12.02
N LYS A 342 7.95 27.63 10.96
CA LYS A 342 9.31 27.93 10.54
C LYS A 342 10.09 28.70 11.60
N LYS A 343 9.45 29.68 12.24
CA LYS A 343 10.10 30.56 13.22
C LYS A 343 10.35 29.89 14.56
N HIS A 344 9.40 29.10 15.05
CA HIS A 344 9.41 28.59 16.42
C HIS A 344 9.63 27.07 16.52
N GLY A 345 9.56 26.34 15.40
CA GLY A 345 9.66 24.88 15.37
C GLY A 345 8.48 24.19 16.08
N PHE A 346 8.73 22.96 16.52
CA PHE A 346 7.81 22.17 17.33
C PHE A 346 8.28 22.11 18.78
N THR A 347 7.35 22.04 19.73
CA THR A 347 7.67 21.95 21.15
C THR A 347 8.07 20.52 21.55
N ALA A 348 8.82 20.39 22.64
CA ALA A 348 9.17 19.08 23.21
C ALA A 348 7.92 18.26 23.60
N SER A 349 6.86 18.91 24.05
CA SER A 349 5.59 18.25 24.39
C SER A 349 4.89 17.69 23.16
N GLU A 350 4.81 18.44 22.05
CA GLU A 350 4.23 17.96 20.79
C GLU A 350 5.01 16.75 20.26
N LEU A 351 6.34 16.82 20.31
CA LEU A 351 7.18 15.70 19.88
C LEU A 351 6.97 14.46 20.75
N ALA A 352 6.90 14.64 22.09
CA ALA A 352 6.67 13.52 23.02
C ALA A 352 5.31 12.85 22.76
N ASN A 353 4.24 13.67 22.64
CA ASN A 353 2.90 13.18 22.36
C ASN A 353 2.83 12.49 20.99
N MET A 354 3.48 13.07 19.96
CA MET A 354 3.49 12.48 18.61
C MET A 354 4.24 11.14 18.56
N LYS A 355 5.34 10.98 19.31
CA LYS A 355 6.04 9.70 19.43
C LYS A 355 5.12 8.61 19.97
N ILE A 356 4.35 8.89 21.02
CA ILE A 356 3.39 7.93 21.58
C ILE A 356 2.31 7.59 20.54
N THR A 357 1.71 8.60 19.93
CA THR A 357 0.67 8.42 18.89
C THR A 357 1.21 7.62 17.67
N TYR A 358 2.44 7.92 17.25
CA TYR A 358 3.09 7.23 16.14
C TYR A 358 3.32 5.75 16.45
N LEU A 359 3.89 5.44 17.63
CA LEU A 359 4.12 4.05 18.04
C LEU A 359 2.81 3.28 18.19
N THR A 360 1.81 3.87 18.84
CA THR A 360 0.48 3.26 18.95
C THR A 360 -0.11 2.98 17.57
N GLY A 361 -0.07 3.97 16.67
CA GLY A 361 -0.55 3.82 15.30
C GLY A 361 0.24 2.77 14.50
N PHE A 362 1.54 2.66 14.73
CA PHE A 362 2.38 1.62 14.10
C PHE A 362 1.95 0.22 14.52
N TYR A 363 1.72 -0.01 15.82
CA TYR A 363 1.24 -1.32 16.30
C TYR A 363 -0.15 -1.67 15.76
N TYR A 364 -1.09 -0.74 15.80
CA TYR A 364 -2.42 -0.96 15.21
C TYR A 364 -2.36 -1.25 13.70
N LYS A 365 -1.53 -0.48 12.98
CA LYS A 365 -1.37 -0.69 11.53
C LYS A 365 -0.77 -2.05 11.18
N ASN A 366 0.01 -2.66 12.07
CA ASN A 366 0.66 -3.96 11.87
C ASN A 366 0.05 -5.07 12.72
N GLU A 367 -1.21 -4.94 13.14
CA GLU A 367 -1.88 -5.92 14.00
C GLU A 367 -2.18 -7.24 13.25
N THR A 368 -2.53 -7.16 11.97
CA THR A 368 -2.88 -8.34 11.16
C THR A 368 -1.72 -8.81 10.30
N ASN A 369 -1.69 -10.12 9.98
CA ASN A 369 -0.68 -10.68 9.08
C ASN A 369 -0.69 -9.99 7.70
N SER A 370 -1.87 -9.69 7.16
CA SER A 370 -2.03 -8.98 5.90
C SER A 370 -1.43 -7.55 5.95
N ALA A 371 -1.65 -6.83 7.05
CA ALA A 371 -1.10 -5.48 7.22
C ALA A 371 0.43 -5.50 7.37
N GLN A 372 0.98 -6.52 8.06
CA GLN A 372 2.42 -6.74 8.16
C GLN A 372 3.01 -7.06 6.79
N ALA A 373 2.37 -7.95 6.00
CA ALA A 373 2.83 -8.28 4.65
C ALA A 373 2.89 -7.03 3.76
N ALA A 374 1.83 -6.21 3.75
CA ALA A 374 1.80 -4.95 2.99
C ALA A 374 2.86 -3.94 3.46
N SER A 375 3.15 -3.87 4.77
CA SER A 375 4.20 -3.00 5.33
C SER A 375 5.59 -3.44 4.87
N ILE A 376 5.90 -4.74 4.97
CA ILE A 376 7.15 -5.35 4.51
C ILE A 376 7.31 -5.15 3.00
N ALA A 377 6.25 -5.42 2.22
CA ALA A 377 6.27 -5.23 0.76
C ALA A 377 6.58 -3.78 0.37
N SER A 378 5.93 -2.81 1.04
CA SER A 378 6.19 -1.39 0.80
C SER A 378 7.62 -0.98 1.15
N ASN A 379 8.17 -1.45 2.28
CA ASN A 379 9.53 -1.16 2.69
C ASN A 379 10.54 -1.76 1.71
N GLU A 380 10.38 -3.03 1.33
CA GLU A 380 11.26 -3.67 0.33
C GLU A 380 11.23 -2.95 -1.02
N VAL A 381 10.04 -2.50 -1.49
CA VAL A 381 9.93 -1.75 -2.74
C VAL A 381 10.61 -0.39 -2.64
N LEU A 382 10.39 0.35 -1.55
CA LEU A 382 10.84 1.74 -1.43
C LEU A 382 12.29 1.86 -0.96
N HIS A 383 12.74 0.99 -0.06
CA HIS A 383 14.07 1.08 0.56
C HIS A 383 15.02 -0.03 0.09
N GLY A 384 14.50 -1.16 -0.43
CA GLY A 384 15.29 -2.37 -0.69
C GLY A 384 15.71 -3.09 0.59
N ASP A 385 15.07 -2.69 1.70
CA ASP A 385 15.27 -3.23 3.05
C ASP A 385 13.89 -3.27 3.73
N TRP A 386 13.52 -4.42 4.27
CA TRP A 386 12.17 -4.75 4.77
C TRP A 386 12.04 -4.75 6.28
#